data_87b7565f578614c8215d1a2c24f13cbc
#
_entry.id   87b7565f578614c8215d1a2c24f13cbc
#
_cell.length_a   1.000
_cell.length_b   1.000
_cell.length_c   1.000
_cell.angle_alpha   90.00
_cell.angle_beta   90.00
_cell.angle_gamma   90.00
#
_symmetry.space_group_name_H-M   'P 1'
#
loop_
_entity.id
_entity.type
_entity.pdbx_description
1 polymer ?
#
loop_
_entity_poly.entity_id
_entity_poly.type
_entity_poly.pdbx_seq_one_letter_code
_entity_poly.pdbx_strand_id
1 'polypeptide(L)'
;VFLYLDHKPAVDLKSCYEITLTGNDKDATISVEIDGDKLEKKCQDLTLNEKKAKAAIRKKADASSSLESSDIDENYEEMFEYSGETPGEIIGYNLEQDMKVKPEEELSNGDTVEISYDEAKMEILEAAYGCDLKPLTEYTVEGLGEISESEKNSSDSQKEAKKDSKKDSKK
;
A
#
# COMPACT_ATOMS: atom_id res chain seq x y z
N VAL A 1 9.34 34.30 5.94
CA VAL A 1 8.52 34.87 4.90
C VAL A 1 8.50 33.95 3.70
N PHE A 2 9.55 33.28 3.44
CA PHE A 2 9.56 32.32 2.38
C PHE A 2 9.60 30.92 2.83
N LEU A 3 9.29 30.67 4.04
CA LEU A 3 9.39 29.33 4.59
C LEU A 3 8.47 28.37 3.91
N TYR A 4 7.36 28.87 3.41
CA TYR A 4 6.45 27.98 2.77
C TYR A 4 6.80 27.65 1.35
N LEU A 5 7.86 28.17 0.83
CA LEU A 5 8.26 27.80 -0.50
C LEU A 5 8.67 26.34 -0.59
N ASP A 6 9.08 25.78 0.53
CA ASP A 6 9.46 24.38 0.55
C ASP A 6 8.33 23.48 0.98
N HIS A 7 7.17 24.06 1.24
CA HIS A 7 6.05 23.28 1.73
C HIS A 7 5.37 22.55 0.58
N LYS A 8 5.27 21.25 0.70
CA LYS A 8 4.63 20.42 -0.30
C LYS A 8 3.28 19.94 0.20
N PRO A 9 2.28 19.86 -0.69
CA PRO A 9 1.02 19.28 -0.27
C PRO A 9 1.19 17.81 0.05
N ALA A 10 0.47 17.33 1.04
CA ALA A 10 0.50 15.94 1.40
C ALA A 10 -0.70 15.25 0.79
N VAL A 11 -0.47 14.08 0.20
CA VAL A 11 -1.53 13.27 -0.37
C VAL A 11 -1.66 12.03 0.49
N ASP A 12 -2.75 11.94 1.24
CA ASP A 12 -2.99 10.83 2.16
C ASP A 12 -3.60 9.68 1.38
N LEU A 13 -2.85 8.60 1.25
CA LEU A 13 -3.27 7.45 0.48
C LEU A 13 -3.82 6.31 1.34
N LYS A 14 -3.87 6.51 2.65
CA LYS A 14 -4.26 5.41 3.54
C LYS A 14 -5.65 4.88 3.27
N SER A 15 -6.58 5.75 2.88
CA SER A 15 -7.94 5.31 2.60
C SER A 15 -8.07 4.55 1.29
N CYS A 16 -7.02 4.48 0.50
CA CYS A 16 -7.04 3.76 -0.76
C CYS A 16 -6.70 2.28 -0.62
N TYR A 17 -6.37 1.84 0.58
CA TYR A 17 -5.97 0.46 0.81
C TYR A 17 -7.15 -0.39 1.23
N GLU A 18 -7.14 -1.63 0.76
CA GLU A 18 -8.13 -2.62 1.17
C GLU A 18 -7.41 -3.72 1.90
N ILE A 19 -7.83 -3.96 3.13
CA ILE A 19 -7.23 -4.97 3.99
C ILE A 19 -8.22 -6.11 4.14
N THR A 20 -7.78 -7.31 3.85
CA THR A 20 -8.60 -8.50 4.03
C THR A 20 -7.90 -9.43 5.00
N LEU A 21 -8.59 -9.80 6.07
CA LEU A 21 -8.09 -10.77 7.03
C LEU A 21 -8.85 -12.07 6.84
N THR A 22 -8.10 -13.17 6.82
CA THR A 22 -8.69 -14.49 6.64
C THR A 22 -8.20 -15.39 7.75
N GLY A 23 -9.12 -16.09 8.41
CA GLY A 23 -8.76 -17.00 9.48
C GLY A 23 -9.16 -16.46 10.82
N ASN A 24 -8.68 -17.11 11.85
CA ASN A 24 -9.05 -16.80 13.23
C ASN A 24 -7.89 -16.20 13.99
N ASP A 25 -8.19 -15.73 15.20
CA ASP A 25 -7.17 -15.21 16.09
C ASP A 25 -6.03 -16.22 16.21
N LYS A 26 -4.79 -15.76 16.04
CA LYS A 26 -3.56 -16.54 16.12
C LYS A 26 -3.26 -17.36 14.86
N ASP A 27 -4.16 -17.35 13.90
CA ASP A 27 -3.94 -18.16 12.69
C ASP A 27 -4.49 -17.44 11.46
N ALA A 28 -4.43 -16.12 11.46
CA ALA A 28 -4.98 -15.35 10.35
C ALA A 28 -3.90 -14.94 9.38
N THR A 29 -4.34 -14.71 8.14
CA THR A 29 -3.49 -14.14 7.12
C THR A 29 -4.06 -12.80 6.72
N ILE A 30 -3.20 -11.94 6.22
CA ILE A 30 -3.62 -10.62 5.78
C ILE A 30 -3.29 -10.43 4.30
N SER A 31 -4.20 -9.77 3.61
CA SER A 31 -3.98 -9.37 2.24
C SER A 31 -4.17 -7.86 2.17
N VAL A 32 -3.18 -7.17 1.60
CA VAL A 32 -3.21 -5.72 1.47
C VAL A 32 -3.19 -5.38 0.00
N GLU A 33 -4.22 -4.66 -0.44
CA GLU A 33 -4.34 -4.25 -1.83
C GLU A 33 -4.62 -2.77 -1.92
N ILE A 34 -4.29 -2.18 -3.04
CA ILE A 34 -4.57 -0.77 -3.28
C ILE A 34 -5.75 -0.68 -4.25
N ASP A 35 -6.76 0.08 -3.84
CA ASP A 35 -7.94 0.30 -4.67
C ASP A 35 -7.59 1.35 -5.72
N GLY A 36 -7.49 0.92 -6.97
CA GLY A 36 -7.08 1.81 -8.05
C GLY A 36 -8.02 2.98 -8.27
N ASP A 37 -9.32 2.76 -8.10
CA ASP A 37 -10.28 3.84 -8.31
C ASP A 37 -10.14 4.93 -7.25
N LYS A 38 -9.95 4.53 -6.01
CA LYS A 38 -9.76 5.51 -4.94
C LYS A 38 -8.46 6.25 -5.12
N LEU A 39 -7.42 5.54 -5.55
CA LEU A 39 -6.13 6.16 -5.79
C LEU A 39 -6.21 7.17 -6.92
N GLU A 40 -6.95 6.85 -7.97
CA GLU A 40 -7.16 7.77 -9.07
C GLU A 40 -7.75 9.08 -8.59
N LYS A 41 -8.76 8.99 -7.74
CA LYS A 41 -9.41 10.19 -7.23
C LYS A 41 -8.48 11.02 -6.36
N LYS A 42 -7.68 10.34 -5.53
CA LYS A 42 -6.77 11.05 -4.66
C LYS A 42 -5.66 11.76 -5.43
N CYS A 43 -5.27 11.21 -6.57
CA CYS A 43 -4.12 11.71 -7.31
C CYS A 43 -4.50 12.50 -8.56
N GLN A 44 -5.79 12.73 -8.80
CA GLN A 44 -6.24 13.28 -10.07
C GLN A 44 -5.72 14.68 -10.35
N ASP A 45 -5.38 15.42 -9.31
CA ASP A 45 -4.91 16.80 -9.48
C ASP A 45 -3.39 16.91 -9.56
N LEU A 46 -2.70 15.78 -9.49
CA LEU A 46 -1.25 15.80 -9.56
C LEU A 46 -0.80 15.90 -11.00
N THR A 47 0.31 16.60 -11.20
CA THR A 47 0.88 16.78 -12.53
C THR A 47 2.31 16.29 -12.53
N LEU A 48 2.62 15.42 -13.47
CA LEU A 48 3.95 14.87 -13.61
C LEU A 48 4.91 15.90 -14.18
N ASN A 49 6.04 16.07 -13.52
CA ASN A 49 7.12 16.91 -14.01
C ASN A 49 8.28 16.00 -14.41
N GLU A 50 8.39 15.78 -15.72
CA GLU A 50 9.39 14.85 -16.24
C GLU A 50 10.81 15.26 -15.86
N LYS A 51 11.10 16.54 -15.92
CA LYS A 51 12.43 17.03 -15.62
C LYS A 51 12.82 16.74 -14.18
N LYS A 52 11.90 16.99 -13.25
CA LYS A 52 12.16 16.72 -11.85
C LYS A 52 12.24 15.22 -11.58
N ALA A 53 11.43 14.45 -12.28
CA ALA A 53 11.47 13.01 -12.15
C ALA A 53 12.85 12.47 -12.54
N LYS A 54 13.35 12.91 -13.69
CA LYS A 54 14.64 12.44 -14.17
C LYS A 54 15.79 12.93 -13.29
N ALA A 55 15.67 14.14 -12.76
CA ALA A 55 16.69 14.64 -11.83
C ALA A 55 16.71 13.80 -10.56
N ALA A 56 15.54 13.40 -10.05
CA ALA A 56 15.48 12.57 -8.87
C ALA A 56 16.03 11.17 -9.14
N ILE A 57 15.73 10.61 -10.31
CA ILE A 57 16.28 9.31 -10.69
C ILE A 57 17.79 9.36 -10.72
N ARG A 58 18.35 10.41 -11.33
CA ARG A 58 19.81 10.56 -11.40
C ARG A 58 20.42 10.64 -10.02
N LYS A 59 19.79 11.40 -9.13
CA LYS A 59 20.29 11.54 -7.77
C LYS A 59 20.25 10.22 -7.03
N LYS A 60 19.19 9.45 -7.19
CA LYS A 60 19.08 8.17 -6.52
C LYS A 60 20.00 7.12 -7.12
N ALA A 61 20.22 7.16 -8.42
CA ALA A 61 21.13 6.23 -9.07
C ALA A 61 22.55 6.42 -8.56
N ASP A 62 22.93 7.67 -8.31
CA ASP A 62 24.26 7.96 -7.79
C ASP A 62 24.43 7.47 -6.35
N ALA A 63 23.34 7.40 -5.60
CA ALA A 63 23.40 7.06 -4.18
C ALA A 63 22.99 5.63 -3.88
N SER A 64 22.46 4.91 -4.85
CA SER A 64 21.87 3.60 -4.60
C SER A 64 22.17 2.64 -5.73
N SER A 65 22.44 1.40 -5.38
CA SER A 65 22.68 0.37 -6.39
C SER A 65 21.36 -0.23 -6.88
N SER A 66 20.23 0.20 -6.35
CA SER A 66 18.96 -0.35 -6.79
C SER A 66 18.52 0.21 -8.14
N LEU A 67 19.18 1.26 -8.63
CA LEU A 67 18.90 1.83 -9.93
C LEU A 67 20.17 1.81 -10.76
N GLU A 68 19.97 1.58 -12.05
CA GLU A 68 21.11 1.60 -12.98
C GLU A 68 21.48 3.05 -13.27
N SER A 69 22.67 3.44 -12.90
CA SER A 69 23.09 4.83 -13.05
C SER A 69 23.31 5.21 -14.51
N SER A 70 23.47 4.23 -15.38
CA SER A 70 23.78 4.50 -16.77
C SER A 70 22.56 4.71 -17.64
N ASP A 71 21.36 4.49 -17.10
CA ASP A 71 20.17 4.56 -17.94
C ASP A 71 19.04 5.28 -17.24
N ILE A 72 19.17 6.59 -17.16
CA ILE A 72 18.14 7.43 -16.54
C ILE A 72 16.84 7.35 -17.34
N ASP A 73 16.95 7.36 -18.66
CA ASP A 73 15.77 7.35 -19.51
C ASP A 73 14.99 6.04 -19.38
N GLU A 74 15.69 4.92 -19.31
CA GLU A 74 15.03 3.64 -19.16
C GLU A 74 14.31 3.55 -17.81
N ASN A 75 14.96 4.01 -16.76
CA ASN A 75 14.33 4.04 -15.44
C ASN A 75 13.09 4.93 -15.44
N TYR A 76 13.17 6.06 -16.14
CA TYR A 76 12.03 6.94 -16.23
C TYR A 76 10.88 6.27 -16.97
N GLU A 77 11.18 5.61 -18.07
CA GLU A 77 10.15 4.93 -18.84
C GLU A 77 9.44 3.87 -18.02
N GLU A 78 10.23 3.09 -17.28
CA GLU A 78 9.65 2.04 -16.45
C GLU A 78 8.74 2.59 -15.37
N MET A 79 9.17 3.66 -14.72
CA MET A 79 8.40 4.20 -13.61
C MET A 79 7.20 5.05 -14.06
N PHE A 80 7.32 5.75 -15.17
CA PHE A 80 6.35 6.79 -15.50
C PHE A 80 5.64 6.61 -16.84
N GLU A 81 6.13 5.75 -17.70
CA GLU A 81 5.49 5.57 -19.01
C GLU A 81 4.84 4.20 -19.14
N TYR A 82 5.55 3.15 -18.74
CA TYR A 82 5.00 1.81 -18.85
C TYR A 82 4.11 1.44 -17.67
N SER A 83 4.15 2.22 -16.61
CA SER A 83 3.41 1.91 -15.39
C SER A 83 1.95 2.37 -15.43
N GLY A 84 1.60 3.24 -16.39
CA GLY A 84 0.23 3.72 -16.48
C GLY A 84 0.17 5.03 -17.22
N GLU A 85 -1.04 5.56 -17.33
CA GLU A 85 -1.28 6.81 -18.04
C GLU A 85 -1.67 7.96 -17.13
N THR A 86 -2.24 7.65 -15.99
CA THR A 86 -2.67 8.68 -15.05
C THR A 86 -1.78 8.68 -13.82
N PRO A 87 -1.75 9.79 -13.06
CA PRO A 87 -0.96 9.81 -11.83
C PRO A 87 -1.34 8.67 -10.87
N GLY A 88 -2.63 8.39 -10.75
CA GLY A 88 -3.07 7.31 -9.88
C GLY A 88 -2.53 5.96 -10.30
N GLU A 89 -2.59 5.68 -11.61
CA GLU A 89 -2.08 4.41 -12.12
C GLU A 89 -0.57 4.30 -11.93
N ILE A 90 0.13 5.37 -12.21
CA ILE A 90 1.59 5.37 -12.11
C ILE A 90 2.02 5.19 -10.65
N ILE A 91 1.42 5.95 -9.76
CA ILE A 91 1.76 5.85 -8.34
C ILE A 91 1.40 4.48 -7.80
N GLY A 92 0.22 3.98 -8.14
CA GLY A 92 -0.21 2.67 -7.67
C GLY A 92 0.71 1.55 -8.12
N TYR A 93 1.07 1.57 -9.38
CA TYR A 93 1.96 0.54 -9.92
C TYR A 93 3.29 0.52 -9.16
N ASN A 94 3.86 1.70 -8.97
CA ASN A 94 5.17 1.78 -8.31
C ASN A 94 5.10 1.41 -6.83
N LEU A 95 4.00 1.77 -6.17
CA LEU A 95 3.85 1.36 -4.77
C LEU A 95 3.74 -0.15 -4.64
N GLU A 96 2.95 -0.77 -5.52
CA GLU A 96 2.73 -2.21 -5.41
C GLU A 96 3.93 -3.05 -5.79
N GLN A 97 4.77 -2.53 -6.67
CA GLN A 97 5.92 -3.29 -7.14
C GLN A 97 6.81 -3.79 -6.01
N ASP A 98 7.06 -2.96 -5.03
CA ASP A 98 7.98 -3.29 -3.97
C ASP A 98 7.35 -3.31 -2.60
N MET A 99 6.02 -3.30 -2.56
CA MET A 99 5.29 -3.32 -1.28
C MET A 99 5.53 -4.65 -0.57
N LYS A 100 5.89 -4.57 0.70
CA LYS A 100 6.11 -5.74 1.52
C LYS A 100 5.28 -5.63 2.78
N VAL A 101 4.65 -6.73 3.13
CA VAL A 101 3.75 -6.81 4.28
C VAL A 101 4.32 -7.85 5.23
N LYS A 102 4.58 -7.44 6.47
CA LYS A 102 5.18 -8.37 7.45
C LYS A 102 4.60 -8.13 8.83
N PRO A 103 4.24 -9.20 9.52
CA PRO A 103 4.08 -10.56 9.04
C PRO A 103 2.78 -10.71 8.27
N GLU A 104 2.72 -11.71 7.42
CA GLU A 104 1.51 -11.95 6.61
C GLU A 104 0.66 -13.07 7.15
N GLU A 105 1.23 -13.92 7.98
CA GLU A 105 0.55 -15.12 8.45
C GLU A 105 0.64 -15.26 9.96
N GLU A 106 -0.17 -16.15 10.48
CA GLU A 106 -0.19 -16.47 11.92
C GLU A 106 -0.46 -15.23 12.77
N LEU A 107 -1.39 -14.43 12.30
CA LEU A 107 -1.69 -13.16 12.95
C LEU A 107 -2.72 -13.31 14.05
N SER A 108 -2.54 -12.53 15.11
CA SER A 108 -3.44 -12.46 16.23
C SER A 108 -4.01 -11.07 16.35
N ASN A 109 -5.15 -10.97 17.02
CA ASN A 109 -5.68 -9.64 17.35
C ASN A 109 -4.63 -8.87 18.15
N GLY A 110 -4.43 -7.62 17.79
CA GLY A 110 -3.44 -6.78 18.45
C GLY A 110 -2.08 -6.76 17.77
N ASP A 111 -1.84 -7.69 16.85
CA ASP A 111 -0.57 -7.68 16.13
C ASP A 111 -0.49 -6.47 15.22
N THR A 112 0.72 -5.96 15.07
CA THR A 112 0.97 -4.86 14.15
C THR A 112 1.65 -5.41 12.91
N VAL A 113 1.07 -5.10 11.76
CA VAL A 113 1.61 -5.49 10.47
C VAL A 113 2.27 -4.26 9.88
N GLU A 114 3.50 -4.42 9.42
CA GLU A 114 4.23 -3.33 8.79
C GLU A 114 4.18 -3.46 7.29
N ILE A 115 3.94 -2.34 6.63
CA ILE A 115 3.88 -2.28 5.18
C ILE A 115 4.99 -1.34 4.73
N SER A 116 5.92 -1.86 3.94
CA SER A 116 7.08 -1.08 3.51
C SER A 116 7.16 -1.00 2.00
N TYR A 117 7.92 -0.02 1.53
CA TYR A 117 8.03 0.30 0.12
C TYR A 117 9.49 0.59 -0.21
N ASP A 118 9.81 0.69 -1.49
CA ASP A 118 11.13 1.11 -1.91
C ASP A 118 11.26 2.60 -1.69
N GLU A 119 12.17 3.01 -0.81
CA GLU A 119 12.32 4.41 -0.45
C GLU A 119 12.80 5.27 -1.60
N ALA A 120 13.68 4.73 -2.44
CA ALA A 120 14.19 5.49 -3.57
C ALA A 120 13.06 5.83 -4.53
N LYS A 121 12.21 4.85 -4.83
CA LYS A 121 11.08 5.10 -5.72
C LYS A 121 10.08 6.07 -5.11
N MET A 122 9.86 5.97 -3.81
CA MET A 122 8.96 6.91 -3.14
C MET A 122 9.45 8.34 -3.29
N GLU A 123 10.74 8.56 -3.09
CA GLU A 123 11.28 9.90 -3.22
C GLU A 123 11.23 10.40 -4.65
N ILE A 124 11.44 9.50 -5.61
CA ILE A 124 11.35 9.87 -7.01
C ILE A 124 9.91 10.28 -7.36
N LEU A 125 8.94 9.51 -6.90
CA LEU A 125 7.54 9.84 -7.13
C LEU A 125 7.17 11.18 -6.52
N GLU A 126 7.63 11.43 -5.30
CA GLU A 126 7.33 12.68 -4.63
C GLU A 126 7.95 13.87 -5.34
N ALA A 127 9.16 13.72 -5.83
CA ALA A 127 9.80 14.78 -6.59
C ALA A 127 9.09 15.02 -7.92
N ALA A 128 8.68 13.93 -8.57
CA ALA A 128 8.04 14.01 -9.87
C ALA A 128 6.70 14.73 -9.81
N TYR A 129 5.94 14.53 -8.74
CA TYR A 129 4.62 15.12 -8.63
C TYR A 129 4.57 16.30 -7.68
N GLY A 130 5.68 16.63 -7.02
CA GLY A 130 5.74 17.79 -6.15
C GLY A 130 4.86 17.69 -4.92
N CYS A 131 4.78 16.53 -4.33
CA CYS A 131 3.93 16.30 -3.16
C CYS A 131 4.58 15.32 -2.22
N ASP A 132 4.06 15.26 -0.99
CA ASP A 132 4.42 14.20 -0.06
C ASP A 132 3.36 13.12 -0.14
N LEU A 133 3.80 11.90 -0.34
CA LEU A 133 2.88 10.77 -0.39
C LEU A 133 2.84 10.09 0.96
N LYS A 134 1.63 9.85 1.46
CA LYS A 134 1.44 9.23 2.76
C LYS A 134 0.75 7.88 2.59
N PRO A 135 1.49 6.83 2.26
CA PRO A 135 0.89 5.51 2.10
C PRO A 135 0.61 4.88 3.45
N LEU A 136 -0.07 3.75 3.42
CA LEU A 136 -0.29 2.97 4.63
C LEU A 136 0.99 2.23 4.98
N THR A 137 1.49 2.43 6.20
CA THR A 137 2.74 1.80 6.61
C THR A 137 2.56 0.83 7.77
N GLU A 138 1.40 0.85 8.41
CA GLU A 138 1.13 0.01 9.57
C GLU A 138 -0.34 -0.32 9.63
N TYR A 139 -0.64 -1.51 10.12
CA TYR A 139 -2.02 -1.91 10.35
C TYR A 139 -2.08 -2.76 11.60
N THR A 140 -3.01 -2.46 12.50
CA THR A 140 -3.22 -3.27 13.70
C THR A 140 -4.35 -4.24 13.46
N VAL A 141 -4.07 -5.51 13.65
CA VAL A 141 -5.05 -6.56 13.42
C VAL A 141 -6.12 -6.52 14.50
N GLU A 142 -7.38 -6.51 14.07
CA GLU A 142 -8.52 -6.48 15.00
C GLU A 142 -9.66 -7.27 14.38
N GLY A 143 -10.57 -7.65 15.22
CA GLY A 143 -11.82 -8.22 14.76
C GLY A 143 -11.77 -9.67 14.36
N LEU A 144 -10.68 -10.36 14.66
CA LEU A 144 -10.60 -11.79 14.37
C LEU A 144 -11.41 -12.56 15.39
N GLY A 145 -12.13 -13.57 14.90
CA GLY A 145 -12.84 -14.47 15.80
C GLY A 145 -11.88 -15.38 16.49
N GLU A 146 -12.32 -15.93 17.61
CA GLU A 146 -11.52 -16.89 18.31
C GLU A 146 -11.51 -18.20 17.53
N ILE A 147 -10.45 -18.96 17.69
CA ILE A 147 -10.38 -20.27 17.06
C ILE A 147 -11.50 -21.10 17.66
N SER A 148 -12.38 -21.54 16.78
CA SER A 148 -13.57 -22.22 17.22
C SER A 148 -13.35 -23.71 17.17
N GLU A 149 -13.89 -24.38 18.14
CA GLU A 149 -13.87 -25.81 18.11
C GLU A 149 -14.78 -26.34 17.03
N SER A 150 -15.63 -25.50 16.56
CA SER A 150 -16.47 -25.87 15.47
C SER A 150 -16.01 -25.22 14.21
N GLU A 151 -16.22 -24.70 13.84
CA GLU A 151 -16.02 -23.96 12.80
C GLU A 151 -15.99 -23.12 12.16
N LYS A 152 -16.27 -22.75 12.08
CA LYS A 152 -16.39 -21.66 11.62
C LYS A 152 -16.26 -20.83 10.85
N ASN A 153 -16.63 -21.00 10.36
CA ASN A 153 -16.76 -19.78 9.81
C ASN A 153 -16.56 -18.97 9.11
N SER A 154 -16.85 -19.24 8.83
CA SER A 154 -16.68 -18.12 8.50
C SER A 154 -16.56 -17.31 7.98
N SER A 155 -16.82 -17.64 7.74
CA SER A 155 -16.68 -16.47 7.52
C SER A 155 -16.83 -15.73 7.32
N ASP A 156 -17.18 -16.09 7.23
CA ASP A 156 -17.33 -15.12 7.27
C ASP A 156 -17.58 -14.53 7.43
N SER A 157 -17.93 -15.17 7.37
CA SER A 157 -18.11 -14.48 7.64
C SER A 157 -18.36 -14.14 8.01
N GLN A 158 -18.72 -14.70 8.04
CA GLN A 158 -18.89 -14.35 8.48
C GLN A 158 -19.22 -14.10 9.03
N LYS A 159 -19.71 -14.82 9.05
CA LYS A 159 -20.06 -14.70 9.64
C LYS A 159 -20.63 -14.88 9.94
N GLU A 160 -20.82 -15.49 9.85
CA GLU A 160 -21.25 -15.74 10.21
C GLU A 160 -21.63 -15.92 10.56
N ALA A 161 -21.86 -16.68 10.65
CA ALA A 161 -22.17 -16.97 11.16
C ALA A 161 -22.62 -17.35 11.64
N LYS A 162 -22.92 -17.98 11.96
CA LYS A 162 -23.15 -18.47 12.61
C LYS A 162 -23.79 -18.74 13.06
N LYS A 163 -24.03 -19.22 13.20
CA LYS A 163 -24.45 -19.76 13.79
C LYS A 163 -25.16 -20.24 13.91
N ASP A 164 -25.21 -20.79 13.86
CA ASP A 164 -25.64 -21.45 14.20
C ASP A 164 -25.87 -22.00 14.50
N SER A 165 -25.96 -22.34 14.68
CA SER A 165 -26.00 -22.91 15.13
C SER A 165 -26.18 -23.37 15.68
N LYS A 166 -26.31 -23.61 15.96
CA LYS A 166 -26.37 -24.11 16.67
C LYS A 166 -26.88 -24.50 17.09
N LYS A 167 -26.89 -24.67 17.03
CA LYS A 167 -27.29 -25.19 17.54
C LYS A 167 -27.69 -25.84 17.74
N ASP A 168 -27.76 -26.05 17.66
CA ASP A 168 -28.10 -26.70 17.98
C ASP A 168 -28.29 -27.35 18.35
N SER A 169 -28.35 -27.66 18.47
CA SER A 169 -28.61 -28.21 19.05
C SER A 169 -28.91 -28.74 19.64
N LYS A 170 -28.87 -28.90 19.96
CA LYS A 170 -29.18 -29.34 20.83
C LYS A 170 -29.84 -29.72 21.23
N LYS A 171 -30.35 -30.11 21.55
CA LYS A 171 -30.90 -30.56 22.10
C LYS A 171 -31.10 -31.00 22.41
#